data_a76e7b66a235aba314390b7fd43ef3b8
#
_entry.id   a76e7b66a235aba314390b7fd43ef3b8
#
_cell.length_a   1.000
_cell.length_b   1.000
_cell.length_c   1.000
_cell.angle_alpha   90.00
_cell.angle_beta   90.00
_cell.angle_gamma   90.00
#
_symmetry.space_group_name_H-M   'P 1'
#
loop_
_entity.id
_entity.type
_entity.pdbx_description
1 polymer ?
#
loop_
_entity_poly.entity_id
_entity_poly.type
_entity_poly.pdbx_seq_one_letter_code
_entity_poly.pdbx_strand_id
1 'polypeptide(L)'
;MNYFPFKEKKIGENIFLRYFNHNIIVEELIWHQDKEDRIVEVIQSDDWYFQKDDEIPFKLVEGMKFSIKKMQYHRLLRGKNDLIIKVIKLT
;
A
#
# COMPACT_ATOMS: atom_id res chain seq x y z
N MET A 1 -18.07 -12.56 6.83
CA MET A 1 -17.26 -11.51 7.46
C MET A 1 -16.11 -11.15 6.56
N ASN A 2 -15.99 -9.87 6.22
CA ASN A 2 -14.92 -9.43 5.35
C ASN A 2 -13.66 -9.19 6.16
N TYR A 3 -12.63 -9.94 5.87
CA TYR A 3 -11.31 -9.69 6.43
C TYR A 3 -10.54 -8.79 5.50
N PHE A 4 -10.36 -7.54 5.91
CA PHE A 4 -9.40 -6.69 5.25
C PHE A 4 -8.10 -6.78 6.05
N PRO A 5 -6.97 -7.02 5.39
CA PRO A 5 -5.66 -7.03 6.05
C PRO A 5 -5.25 -5.64 6.51
N PHE A 6 -6.08 -4.65 6.24
CA PHE A 6 -5.86 -3.27 6.64
C PHE A 6 -7.19 -2.64 6.99
N LYS A 7 -7.15 -1.60 7.80
CA LYS A 7 -8.29 -0.72 8.01
C LYS A 7 -8.25 0.38 6.97
N GLU A 8 -9.40 0.71 6.42
CA GLU A 8 -9.48 1.75 5.40
C GLU A 8 -10.49 2.81 5.83
N LYS A 9 -10.10 4.07 5.70
CA LYS A 9 -10.97 5.21 5.95
C LYS A 9 -10.99 6.10 4.73
N LYS A 10 -12.18 6.32 4.17
CA LYS A 10 -12.36 7.25 3.07
C LYS A 10 -12.30 8.68 3.61
N ILE A 11 -11.38 9.49 3.09
CA ILE A 11 -11.18 10.88 3.53
C ILE A 11 -11.50 11.90 2.46
N GLY A 12 -11.81 11.46 1.26
CA GLY A 12 -12.21 12.30 0.15
C GLY A 12 -12.74 11.44 -0.96
N GLU A 13 -13.16 12.05 -2.06
CA GLU A 13 -13.57 11.29 -3.22
C GLU A 13 -12.36 10.60 -3.81
N ASN A 14 -12.39 9.28 -3.89
CA ASN A 14 -11.28 8.45 -4.37
C ASN A 14 -10.00 8.55 -3.54
N ILE A 15 -10.08 9.06 -2.31
CA ILE A 15 -8.92 9.20 -1.42
C ILE A 15 -9.17 8.40 -0.14
N PHE A 16 -8.24 7.52 0.19
CA PHE A 16 -8.38 6.60 1.31
C PHE A 16 -7.12 6.58 2.16
N LEU A 17 -7.29 6.52 3.47
CA LEU A 17 -6.21 6.17 4.39
C LEU A 17 -6.28 4.67 4.66
N ARG A 18 -5.15 4.00 4.60
CA ARG A 18 -5.03 2.57 4.89
C ARG A 18 -4.03 2.35 6.01
N TYR A 19 -4.43 1.55 7.00
CA TYR A 19 -3.64 1.21 8.15
C TYR A 19 -3.31 -0.27 8.11
N PHE A 20 -2.04 -0.59 7.96
CA PHE A 20 -1.58 -1.98 7.93
C PHE A 20 -0.93 -2.29 9.28
N ASN A 21 -1.50 -3.23 10.00
CA ASN A 21 -0.91 -3.69 11.24
C ASN A 21 0.35 -4.51 10.93
N HIS A 22 1.41 -4.34 11.72
CA HIS A 22 2.67 -5.08 11.51
C HIS A 22 2.52 -6.59 11.72
N ASN A 23 1.43 -7.03 12.36
CA ASN A 23 1.13 -8.45 12.57
C ASN A 23 0.19 -9.04 11.53
N ILE A 24 -0.12 -8.29 10.46
CA ILE A 24 -1.05 -8.82 9.46
C ILE A 24 -0.51 -10.10 8.85
N ILE A 25 -1.43 -11.03 8.63
CA ILE A 25 -1.16 -12.25 7.90
C ILE A 25 -1.54 -11.98 6.45
N VAL A 26 -0.70 -11.65 5.70
CA VAL A 26 -0.07 -11.98 4.48
C VAL A 26 -0.77 -11.83 3.13
N GLU A 27 -2.08 -11.67 3.00
CA GLU A 27 -2.65 -11.66 1.65
C GLU A 27 -2.26 -10.41 0.87
N GLU A 28 -2.09 -9.28 1.56
CA GLU A 28 -1.59 -8.05 0.93
C GLU A 28 -0.09 -8.08 0.68
N LEU A 29 0.59 -9.07 1.25
CA LEU A 29 2.02 -9.24 1.04
C LEU A 29 2.31 -10.15 -0.16
N ILE A 30 1.28 -10.66 -0.82
CA ILE A 30 1.45 -11.43 -2.05
C ILE A 30 1.24 -10.53 -3.26
N TRP A 31 1.75 -11.00 -4.40
CA TRP A 31 1.61 -10.28 -5.65
C TRP A 31 0.14 -10.11 -6.03
N HIS A 32 -0.26 -8.87 -6.30
CA HIS A 32 -1.63 -8.56 -6.74
C HIS A 32 -1.63 -7.38 -7.70
N GLN A 33 -2.77 -7.15 -8.34
CA GLN A 33 -2.99 -6.08 -9.31
C GLN A 33 -4.17 -5.24 -8.86
N ASP A 34 -4.15 -3.97 -9.27
CA ASP A 34 -5.30 -3.08 -9.10
C ASP A 34 -5.92 -2.78 -10.46
N LYS A 35 -7.20 -2.45 -10.47
CA LYS A 35 -7.95 -2.19 -11.72
C LYS A 35 -7.80 -0.75 -12.21
N GLU A 36 -7.27 0.14 -11.37
CA GLU A 36 -7.08 1.54 -11.70
C GLU A 36 -5.67 1.99 -11.35
N ASP A 37 -5.24 3.09 -11.95
CA ASP A 37 -4.01 3.74 -11.55
C ASP A 37 -4.17 4.32 -10.14
N ARG A 38 -3.10 4.32 -9.36
CA ARG A 38 -3.10 4.83 -7.99
C ARG A 38 -1.88 5.68 -7.73
N ILE A 39 -2.06 6.68 -6.85
CA ILE A 39 -0.96 7.42 -6.26
C ILE A 39 -0.95 7.07 -4.79
N VAL A 40 0.22 6.73 -4.27
CA VAL A 40 0.40 6.38 -2.86
C VAL A 40 1.30 7.42 -2.20
N GLU A 41 0.86 7.90 -1.05
CA GLU A 41 1.67 8.75 -0.19
C GLU A 41 1.91 8.03 1.13
N VAL A 42 3.15 7.93 1.54
CA VAL A 42 3.52 7.27 2.80
C VAL A 42 3.37 8.26 3.94
N ILE A 43 2.45 7.97 4.86
CA ILE A 43 2.20 8.82 6.03
C ILE A 43 3.08 8.38 7.20
N GLN A 44 3.17 7.09 7.43
CA GLN A 44 3.99 6.52 8.48
C GLN A 44 4.53 5.17 8.03
N SER A 45 5.81 4.95 8.19
CA SER A 45 6.43 3.67 7.84
C SER A 45 7.62 3.40 8.74
N ASP A 46 7.78 2.14 9.14
CA ASP A 46 8.95 1.67 9.85
C ASP A 46 9.41 0.37 9.21
N ASP A 47 10.37 0.52 8.30
CA ASP A 47 11.04 -0.61 7.65
C ASP A 47 10.14 -1.42 6.72
N TRP A 48 9.07 -0.83 6.21
CA TRP A 48 8.27 -1.45 5.17
C TRP A 48 8.87 -1.18 3.81
N TYR A 49 8.67 -2.13 2.88
CA TYR A 49 9.13 -2.02 1.51
C TYR A 49 7.99 -2.26 0.55
N PHE A 50 8.11 -1.71 -0.64
CA PHE A 50 7.18 -1.91 -1.73
C PHE A 50 7.96 -2.46 -2.93
N GLN A 51 7.37 -3.43 -3.61
CA GLN A 51 8.00 -4.04 -4.79
C GLN A 51 7.00 -4.12 -5.93
N LYS A 52 7.37 -3.55 -7.07
CA LYS A 52 6.70 -3.77 -8.34
C LYS A 52 7.34 -4.97 -9.03
N ASP A 53 6.58 -5.64 -9.89
CA ASP A 53 7.12 -6.76 -10.64
C ASP A 53 8.31 -6.30 -11.49
N ASP A 54 9.27 -7.19 -11.68
CA ASP A 54 10.52 -6.93 -12.41
C ASP A 54 11.39 -5.81 -11.84
N GLU A 55 11.13 -5.37 -10.61
CA GLU A 55 11.92 -4.33 -9.95
C GLU A 55 12.39 -4.82 -8.57
N ILE A 56 13.48 -4.23 -8.10
CA ILE A 56 13.91 -4.49 -6.72
C ILE A 56 13.01 -3.72 -5.75
N PRO A 57 12.78 -4.24 -4.54
CA PRO A 57 11.99 -3.52 -3.54
C PRO A 57 12.64 -2.19 -3.18
N PHE A 58 11.79 -1.18 -2.89
CA PHE A 58 12.30 0.07 -2.34
C PHE A 58 11.65 0.34 -0.98
N LYS A 59 12.41 0.97 -0.11
CA LYS A 59 11.96 1.27 1.24
C LYS A 59 10.94 2.41 1.22
N LEU A 60 9.86 2.21 1.98
CA LEU A 60 8.84 3.24 2.17
C LEU A 60 9.29 4.19 3.26
N VAL A 61 9.39 5.47 2.93
CA VAL A 61 9.82 6.54 3.83
C VAL A 61 8.71 7.57 3.93
N GLU A 62 8.49 8.10 5.13
CA GLU A 62 7.46 9.12 5.36
C GLU A 62 7.62 10.29 4.38
N GLY A 63 6.51 10.73 3.83
CA GLY A 63 6.46 11.81 2.85
C GLY A 63 6.69 11.36 1.40
N MET A 64 7.11 10.13 1.19
CA MET A 64 7.33 9.60 -0.15
C MET A 64 6.01 9.48 -0.90
N LYS A 65 6.02 9.79 -2.20
CA LYS A 65 4.89 9.57 -3.10
C LYS A 65 5.36 8.78 -4.30
N PHE A 66 4.51 7.86 -4.75
CA PHE A 66 4.79 7.10 -5.96
C PHE A 66 3.48 6.64 -6.59
N SER A 67 3.55 6.24 -7.86
CA SER A 67 2.38 5.77 -8.60
C SER A 67 2.44 4.26 -8.80
N ILE A 68 1.26 3.66 -8.87
CA ILE A 68 1.10 2.26 -9.24
C ILE A 68 0.18 2.24 -10.46
N LYS A 69 0.67 1.69 -11.56
CA LYS A 69 -0.12 1.59 -12.80
C LYS A 69 -1.17 0.49 -12.65
N LYS A 70 -2.31 0.71 -13.28
CA LYS A 70 -3.35 -0.32 -13.32
C LYS A 70 -2.77 -1.62 -13.88
N MET A 71 -3.21 -2.73 -13.30
CA MET A 71 -2.82 -4.07 -13.71
C MET A 71 -1.34 -4.40 -13.54
N GLN A 72 -0.57 -3.52 -12.89
CA GLN A 72 0.82 -3.80 -12.56
C GLN A 72 0.88 -4.62 -11.28
N TYR A 73 1.53 -5.78 -11.33
CA TYR A 73 1.72 -6.60 -10.14
C TYR A 73 2.64 -5.91 -9.16
N HIS A 74 2.27 -5.96 -7.89
CA HIS A 74 3.04 -5.36 -6.81
C HIS A 74 2.73 -6.04 -5.49
N ARG A 75 3.55 -5.76 -4.49
CA ARG A 75 3.35 -6.27 -3.13
C ARG A 75 4.03 -5.39 -2.10
N LEU A 76 3.57 -5.49 -0.86
CA LEU A 76 4.25 -4.93 0.30
C LEU A 76 5.14 -6.00 0.94
N LEU A 77 6.24 -5.55 1.54
CA LEU A 77 7.09 -6.37 2.38
C LEU A 77 7.00 -5.81 3.80
N ARG A 78 6.70 -6.68 4.74
CA ARG A 78 6.39 -6.29 6.12
C ARG A 78 7.53 -5.55 6.79
N GLY A 79 7.17 -4.50 7.54
CA GLY A 79 8.10 -3.77 8.38
C GLY A 79 7.99 -4.15 9.85
N LYS A 80 8.51 -3.28 10.71
CA LYS A 80 8.61 -3.52 12.15
C LYS A 80 7.41 -3.01 12.92
N ASN A 81 6.79 -1.93 12.46
CA ASN A 81 5.62 -1.32 13.09
C ASN A 81 4.53 -1.10 12.03
N ASP A 82 3.43 -0.48 12.44
CA ASP A 82 2.30 -0.28 11.54
C ASP A 82 2.65 0.66 10.39
N LEU A 83 2.05 0.40 9.24
CA LEU A 83 2.19 1.22 8.04
C LEU A 83 0.90 2.00 7.83
N ILE A 84 1.02 3.31 7.58
CA ILE A 84 -0.10 4.15 7.21
C ILE A 84 0.22 4.77 5.86
N ILE A 85 -0.67 4.58 4.90
CA ILE A 85 -0.54 5.17 3.57
C ILE A 85 -1.83 5.87 3.18
N LYS A 86 -1.70 6.87 2.31
CA LYS A 86 -2.83 7.50 1.64
C LYS A 86 -2.85 6.99 0.21
N VAL A 87 -3.99 6.48 -0.22
CA VAL A 87 -4.17 5.96 -1.57
C VAL A 87 -5.16 6.84 -2.31
N ILE A 88 -4.74 7.35 -3.47
CA ILE A 88 -5.59 8.10 -4.37
C ILE A 88 -5.85 7.22 -5.58
N LYS A 89 -7.11 6.86 -5.79
CA LYS A 89 -7.51 6.06 -6.95
C LYS A 89 -7.83 6.98 -8.10
N LEU A 90 -7.15 6.78 -9.21
CA LEU A 90 -7.32 7.58 -10.42
C LEU A 90 -8.24 6.81 -11.37
N THR A 91 -9.38 7.37 -11.67
CA THR A 91 -10.36 6.73 -12.54
C THR A 91 -10.41 7.39 -13.90
#